data_e9cc95a8f9f89a3462019eb25a5bc8e5
#
_entry.id   e9cc95a8f9f89a3462019eb25a5bc8e5
#
_cell.length_a   1.000
_cell.length_b   1.000
_cell.length_c   1.000
_cell.angle_alpha   90.00
_cell.angle_beta   90.00
_cell.angle_gamma   90.00
#
_symmetry.space_group_name_H-M   'P 1'
#
loop_
_entity.id
_entity.type
_entity.pdbx_description
1 polymer ?
#
loop_
_entity_poly.entity_id
_entity_poly.type
_entity_poly.pdbx_seq_one_letter_code
_entity_poly.pdbx_strand_id
1 'polypeptide(L)'
;MRITNYYYLLKGWEGNIAIYQYMDLDYLLSLLESKQYFVNRKCHFEDKGESVLPPKSLFGLNSIGVQLNKDEITKMTQKLSEKLNRYRESASWLTSCWTKDNTESLLMWKNYTTKIGVRIKSKIENVIASINTDKYKIVCGHISYDGYNSKPFEECLFSKERYYKDEYEVRFYFIQKDESINSLSGEFIAVTPETMIDEVILSPYINKNAAKIISQLLREEYSLQTVKLSKIELR
;
A
#
# COMPACT_ATOMS: atom_id res chain seq x y z
N MET A 1 5.80 -2.53 -26.74
CA MET A 1 6.95 -2.07 -25.95
C MET A 1 6.89 -2.79 -24.61
N ARG A 2 7.81 -3.71 -24.30
CA ARG A 2 7.78 -4.45 -23.02
C ARG A 2 8.32 -3.50 -21.95
N ILE A 3 7.45 -2.98 -21.10
CA ILE A 3 7.83 -2.24 -19.90
C ILE A 3 8.25 -3.31 -18.88
N THR A 4 9.56 -3.48 -18.71
CA THR A 4 10.11 -4.29 -17.61
C THR A 4 10.06 -3.44 -16.35
N ASN A 5 8.90 -3.33 -15.73
CA ASN A 5 8.80 -2.80 -14.37
C ASN A 5 9.52 -3.81 -13.47
N TYR A 6 10.69 -3.43 -12.94
CA TYR A 6 11.37 -4.23 -11.94
C TYR A 6 10.53 -4.18 -10.66
N TYR A 7 9.90 -5.29 -10.32
CA TYR A 7 9.24 -5.45 -9.03
C TYR A 7 9.94 -6.55 -8.25
N TYR A 8 9.99 -6.37 -6.94
CA TYR A 8 10.43 -7.39 -6.01
C TYR A 8 9.23 -7.81 -5.16
N LEU A 9 8.85 -9.07 -5.29
CA LEU A 9 7.97 -9.71 -4.32
C LEU A 9 8.84 -10.21 -3.17
N LEU A 10 8.42 -9.98 -1.93
CA LEU A 10 9.06 -10.60 -0.79
C LEU A 10 8.91 -12.13 -0.90
N LYS A 11 9.94 -12.85 -0.41
CA LYS A 11 10.09 -14.30 -0.58
C LYS A 11 8.80 -15.07 -0.24
N GLY A 12 8.35 -15.94 -1.14
CA GLY A 12 7.16 -16.78 -0.95
C GLY A 12 5.85 -16.21 -1.50
N TRP A 13 5.89 -15.18 -2.37
CA TRP A 13 4.71 -14.55 -2.94
C TRP A 13 4.41 -14.98 -4.37
N GLU A 14 3.10 -15.17 -4.64
CA GLU A 14 2.57 -15.43 -5.98
C GLU A 14 1.85 -14.19 -6.49
N GLY A 15 2.12 -13.77 -7.72
CA GLY A 15 1.55 -12.57 -8.32
C GLY A 15 0.03 -12.62 -8.53
N ASN A 16 -0.54 -13.83 -8.57
CA ASN A 16 -1.99 -14.06 -8.78
C ASN A 16 -2.84 -13.93 -7.50
N ILE A 17 -2.25 -13.59 -6.35
CA ILE A 17 -3.00 -13.37 -5.10
C ILE A 17 -4.01 -12.24 -5.30
N ALA A 18 -5.28 -12.52 -4.96
CA ALA A 18 -6.34 -11.51 -4.94
C ALA A 18 -6.12 -10.54 -3.78
N ILE A 19 -6.25 -9.25 -4.10
CA ILE A 19 -6.14 -8.16 -3.15
C ILE A 19 -7.31 -7.20 -3.32
N TYR A 20 -7.62 -6.46 -2.26
CA TYR A 20 -8.77 -5.57 -2.22
C TYR A 20 -8.39 -4.21 -1.65
N GLN A 21 -9.01 -3.16 -2.15
CA GLN A 21 -8.85 -1.82 -1.60
C GLN A 21 -10.21 -1.15 -1.39
N TYR A 22 -10.37 -0.53 -0.21
CA TYR A 22 -11.54 0.26 0.12
C TYR A 22 -11.23 1.72 -0.18
N MET A 23 -12.15 2.41 -0.83
CA MET A 23 -12.03 3.83 -1.17
C MET A 23 -13.41 4.46 -1.36
N ASP A 24 -13.48 5.77 -1.36
CA ASP A 24 -14.71 6.47 -1.71
C ASP A 24 -15.00 6.38 -3.21
N LEU A 25 -16.26 6.45 -3.58
CA LEU A 25 -16.71 6.34 -4.97
C LEU A 25 -16.13 7.44 -5.86
N ASP A 26 -15.96 8.64 -5.34
CA ASP A 26 -15.38 9.77 -6.08
C ASP A 26 -13.91 9.51 -6.47
N TYR A 27 -13.13 8.86 -5.60
CA TYR A 27 -11.78 8.41 -5.95
C TYR A 27 -11.79 7.34 -7.05
N LEU A 28 -12.73 6.39 -7.00
CA LEU A 28 -12.89 5.41 -8.08
C LEU A 28 -13.25 6.09 -9.40
N LEU A 29 -14.24 7.00 -9.40
CA LEU A 29 -14.64 7.72 -10.60
C LEU A 29 -13.50 8.59 -11.17
N SER A 30 -12.77 9.26 -10.29
CA SER A 30 -11.57 10.02 -10.68
C SER A 30 -10.50 9.12 -11.33
N LEU A 31 -10.25 7.94 -10.75
CA LEU A 31 -9.33 6.95 -11.31
C LEU A 31 -9.75 6.49 -12.72
N LEU A 32 -11.04 6.16 -12.88
CA LEU A 32 -11.59 5.67 -14.15
C LEU A 32 -11.53 6.73 -15.24
N GLU A 33 -11.91 7.97 -14.91
CA GLU A 33 -11.97 9.09 -15.84
C GLU A 33 -10.57 9.59 -16.23
N SER A 34 -9.70 9.83 -15.23
CA SER A 34 -8.37 10.40 -15.47
C SER A 34 -7.34 9.35 -15.87
N LYS A 35 -7.61 8.06 -15.65
CA LYS A 35 -6.65 6.95 -15.76
C LYS A 35 -5.39 7.19 -14.93
N GLN A 36 -5.59 7.83 -13.78
CA GLN A 36 -4.52 8.15 -12.83
C GLN A 36 -4.90 7.63 -11.44
N TYR A 37 -4.00 6.86 -10.86
CA TYR A 37 -4.13 6.30 -9.52
C TYR A 37 -3.36 7.15 -8.53
N PHE A 38 -4.04 7.70 -7.52
CA PHE A 38 -3.40 8.48 -6.47
C PHE A 38 -2.73 7.57 -5.45
N VAL A 39 -1.46 7.80 -5.17
CA VAL A 39 -0.68 7.09 -4.16
C VAL A 39 -0.10 8.08 -3.15
N ASN A 40 -0.29 7.79 -1.86
CA ASN A 40 0.15 8.63 -0.77
C ASN A 40 1.66 8.52 -0.55
N ARG A 41 2.28 9.59 0.00
CA ARG A 41 3.63 9.48 0.55
C ARG A 41 3.58 8.84 1.93
N LYS A 42 4.54 7.98 2.20
CA LYS A 42 4.67 7.27 3.47
C LYS A 42 4.70 8.19 4.69
N CYS A 43 5.33 9.36 4.58
CA CYS A 43 5.43 10.33 5.68
C CYS A 43 4.10 10.96 6.10
N HIS A 44 3.02 10.77 5.34
CA HIS A 44 1.68 11.29 5.61
C HIS A 44 0.72 10.25 6.21
N PHE A 45 1.21 9.07 6.61
CA PHE A 45 0.37 8.13 7.35
C PHE A 45 0.03 8.68 8.73
N GLU A 46 -1.22 8.49 9.15
CA GLU A 46 -1.71 8.95 10.47
C GLU A 46 -1.02 8.21 11.62
N ASP A 47 -0.67 6.95 11.43
CA ASP A 47 0.09 6.18 12.39
C ASP A 47 1.57 6.57 12.37
N LYS A 48 1.93 7.46 13.31
CA LYS A 48 3.32 7.91 13.50
C LYS A 48 4.28 6.79 13.93
N GLY A 49 3.77 5.68 14.42
CA GLY A 49 4.55 4.48 14.76
C GLY A 49 4.89 3.64 13.53
N GLU A 50 4.15 3.82 12.45
CA GLU A 50 4.28 3.02 11.25
C GLU A 50 5.57 3.31 10.51
N SER A 51 6.35 2.25 10.29
CA SER A 51 7.65 2.35 9.60
C SER A 51 8.71 3.19 10.32
N VAL A 52 8.55 3.44 11.62
CA VAL A 52 9.61 4.03 12.45
C VAL A 52 10.66 2.95 12.72
N LEU A 53 11.93 3.29 12.49
CA LEU A 53 13.02 2.41 12.93
C LEU A 53 13.03 2.33 14.45
N PRO A 54 12.82 1.15 15.05
CA PRO A 54 12.87 1.04 16.49
C PRO A 54 14.28 1.41 16.98
N PRO A 55 14.41 2.10 18.11
CA PRO A 55 15.71 2.50 18.65
C PRO A 55 16.72 1.36 18.76
N LYS A 56 16.23 0.15 19.10
CA LYS A 56 17.07 -1.06 19.20
C LYS A 56 17.64 -1.52 17.85
N SER A 57 16.92 -1.33 16.75
CA SER A 57 17.42 -1.68 15.40
C SER A 57 18.45 -0.65 14.89
N LEU A 58 18.39 0.59 15.38
CA LEU A 58 19.38 1.60 15.07
C LEU A 58 20.71 1.33 15.75
N PHE A 59 20.67 0.90 17.01
CA PHE A 59 21.90 0.82 17.81
C PHE A 59 22.53 -0.57 17.84
N GLY A 60 21.80 -1.66 17.59
CA GLY A 60 22.36 -3.02 17.60
C GLY A 60 23.10 -3.39 18.89
N LEU A 61 23.09 -2.49 19.87
CA LEU A 61 23.77 -2.57 21.14
C LEU A 61 22.84 -3.29 22.12
N ASN A 62 22.94 -4.58 22.16
CA ASN A 62 22.66 -5.24 23.41
C ASN A 62 23.72 -4.73 24.39
N SER A 63 23.28 -4.11 25.46
CA SER A 63 24.06 -3.51 26.54
C SER A 63 24.85 -4.54 27.37
N ILE A 64 25.64 -5.37 26.73
CA ILE A 64 26.61 -6.23 27.34
C ILE A 64 27.95 -5.55 27.06
N GLY A 65 28.63 -5.06 28.11
CA GLY A 65 29.85 -4.32 28.15
C GLY A 65 31.00 -4.78 27.23
N VAL A 66 30.79 -4.71 25.93
CA VAL A 66 31.82 -4.97 24.94
C VAL A 66 32.58 -3.67 24.72
N GLN A 67 33.85 -3.64 25.09
CA GLN A 67 34.78 -2.58 24.72
C GLN A 67 35.05 -2.71 23.22
N LEU A 68 34.39 -1.86 22.40
CA LEU A 68 34.63 -1.76 20.97
C LEU A 68 35.95 -1.01 20.72
N ASN A 69 36.76 -1.52 19.79
CA ASN A 69 37.93 -0.79 19.34
C ASN A 69 37.50 0.32 18.32
N LYS A 70 38.43 1.23 18.00
CA LYS A 70 38.17 2.41 17.16
C LYS A 70 37.62 2.04 15.77
N ASP A 71 38.08 0.94 15.18
CA ASP A 71 37.65 0.48 13.84
C ASP A 71 36.23 -0.11 13.88
N GLU A 72 35.88 -0.80 14.96
CA GLU A 72 34.54 -1.32 15.18
C GLU A 72 33.52 -0.19 15.38
N ILE A 73 33.89 0.83 16.16
CA ILE A 73 33.06 2.04 16.34
C ILE A 73 32.84 2.72 15.00
N THR A 74 33.89 2.90 14.18
CA THR A 74 33.80 3.55 12.88
C THR A 74 32.87 2.76 11.93
N LYS A 75 33.01 1.42 11.85
CA LYS A 75 32.14 0.56 11.05
C LYS A 75 30.68 0.60 11.52
N MET A 76 30.45 0.64 12.83
CA MET A 76 29.10 0.77 13.40
C MET A 76 28.47 2.12 13.07
N THR A 77 29.22 3.21 13.21
CA THR A 77 28.75 4.56 12.89
C THR A 77 28.40 4.69 11.41
N GLN A 78 29.23 4.12 10.54
CA GLN A 78 28.96 4.09 9.10
C GLN A 78 27.68 3.32 8.79
N LYS A 79 27.52 2.10 9.31
CA LYS A 79 26.30 1.29 9.15
C LYS A 79 25.05 2.00 9.67
N LEU A 80 25.18 2.71 10.79
CA LEU A 80 24.08 3.49 11.37
C LEU A 80 23.71 4.66 10.45
N SER A 81 24.71 5.38 9.94
CA SER A 81 24.51 6.49 8.99
C SER A 81 23.80 5.99 7.71
N GLU A 82 24.25 4.87 7.15
CA GLU A 82 23.61 4.26 5.98
C GLU A 82 22.14 3.88 6.25
N LYS A 83 21.84 3.28 7.41
CA LYS A 83 20.47 2.96 7.81
C LYS A 83 19.60 4.21 7.96
N LEU A 84 20.12 5.25 8.59
CA LEU A 84 19.42 6.53 8.77
C LEU A 84 19.13 7.21 7.43
N ASN A 85 20.08 7.18 6.50
CA ASN A 85 19.90 7.73 5.16
C ASN A 85 18.82 6.98 4.41
N ARG A 86 18.86 5.63 4.36
CA ARG A 86 17.79 4.81 3.76
C ARG A 86 16.41 5.09 4.37
N TYR A 87 16.35 5.30 5.68
CA TYR A 87 15.11 5.66 6.36
C TYR A 87 14.58 7.01 5.89
N ARG A 88 15.45 8.03 5.80
CA ARG A 88 15.08 9.35 5.27
C ARG A 88 14.62 9.27 3.82
N GLU A 89 15.34 8.56 2.99
CA GLU A 89 14.97 8.29 1.59
C GLU A 89 13.59 7.62 1.51
N SER A 90 13.32 6.63 2.38
CA SER A 90 12.03 5.92 2.37
C SER A 90 10.83 6.80 2.77
N ALA A 91 11.05 7.93 3.45
CA ALA A 91 9.99 8.87 3.77
C ALA A 91 9.36 9.52 2.52
N SER A 92 10.13 9.61 1.43
CA SER A 92 9.66 10.13 0.15
C SER A 92 8.94 9.08 -0.72
N TRP A 93 8.99 7.80 -0.35
CA TRP A 93 8.38 6.73 -1.13
C TRP A 93 6.87 6.85 -1.14
N LEU A 94 6.31 6.60 -2.31
CA LEU A 94 4.86 6.53 -2.45
C LEU A 94 4.38 5.14 -2.04
N THR A 95 3.20 5.08 -1.45
CA THR A 95 2.69 3.86 -0.84
C THR A 95 1.22 3.66 -1.16
N SER A 96 0.87 2.44 -1.54
CA SER A 96 -0.51 2.00 -1.70
C SER A 96 -0.76 0.77 -0.84
N CYS A 97 -1.79 0.84 0.00
CA CYS A 97 -2.18 -0.21 0.93
C CYS A 97 -3.44 -0.93 0.43
N TRP A 98 -3.38 -2.26 0.47
CA TRP A 98 -4.45 -3.17 0.08
C TRP A 98 -4.64 -4.20 1.18
N THR A 99 -5.73 -4.94 1.15
CA THR A 99 -5.92 -6.11 2.02
C THR A 99 -5.99 -7.39 1.19
N LYS A 100 -5.46 -8.48 1.71
CA LYS A 100 -5.65 -9.83 1.12
C LYS A 100 -6.88 -10.56 1.69
N ASP A 101 -7.59 -9.96 2.67
CA ASP A 101 -8.81 -10.56 3.18
C ASP A 101 -9.90 -10.52 2.11
N ASN A 102 -10.37 -11.70 1.71
CA ASN A 102 -11.46 -11.83 0.74
C ASN A 102 -12.84 -11.56 1.37
N THR A 103 -12.91 -11.54 2.70
CA THR A 103 -14.13 -11.23 3.45
C THR A 103 -14.32 -9.72 3.55
N GLU A 104 -15.55 -9.26 3.39
CA GLU A 104 -15.87 -7.86 3.65
C GLU A 104 -15.80 -7.58 5.16
N SER A 105 -15.18 -6.46 5.53
CA SER A 105 -15.04 -6.03 6.92
C SER A 105 -15.77 -4.72 7.16
N LEU A 106 -16.71 -4.69 8.13
CA LEU A 106 -17.37 -3.45 8.57
C LEU A 106 -16.37 -2.42 9.09
N LEU A 107 -15.30 -2.88 9.73
CA LEU A 107 -14.23 -2.00 10.22
C LEU A 107 -13.54 -1.30 9.05
N MET A 108 -13.19 -2.04 8.01
CA MET A 108 -12.56 -1.49 6.80
C MET A 108 -13.49 -0.51 6.07
N TRP A 109 -14.78 -0.85 5.95
CA TRP A 109 -15.77 0.07 5.39
C TRP A 109 -15.87 1.38 6.18
N LYS A 110 -15.85 1.34 7.52
CA LYS A 110 -15.92 2.52 8.37
C LYS A 110 -14.64 3.37 8.36
N ASN A 111 -13.48 2.73 8.32
CA ASN A 111 -12.20 3.43 8.43
C ASN A 111 -11.73 4.04 7.11
N TYR A 112 -12.04 3.38 5.98
CA TYR A 112 -11.47 3.71 4.67
C TYR A 112 -12.48 4.23 3.66
N THR A 113 -13.77 4.32 4.04
CA THR A 113 -14.80 4.88 3.17
C THR A 113 -15.77 5.77 3.95
N THR A 114 -16.40 6.68 3.21
CA THR A 114 -17.57 7.41 3.69
C THR A 114 -18.87 6.65 3.39
N LYS A 115 -20.02 7.32 3.40
CA LYS A 115 -21.34 6.70 3.08
C LYS A 115 -21.41 6.13 1.67
N ILE A 116 -20.64 6.65 0.74
CA ILE A 116 -20.63 6.23 -0.67
C ILE A 116 -19.25 5.63 -0.98
N GLY A 117 -19.00 4.47 -0.41
CA GLY A 117 -17.74 3.76 -0.59
C GLY A 117 -17.83 2.62 -1.61
N VAL A 118 -16.68 2.21 -2.08
CA VAL A 118 -16.48 1.03 -2.92
C VAL A 118 -15.31 0.18 -2.40
N ARG A 119 -15.37 -1.11 -2.70
CA ARG A 119 -14.25 -2.03 -2.50
C ARG A 119 -13.88 -2.59 -3.88
N ILE A 120 -12.70 -2.25 -4.37
CA ILE A 120 -12.19 -2.82 -5.62
C ILE A 120 -11.43 -4.11 -5.34
N LYS A 121 -11.51 -5.05 -6.27
CA LYS A 121 -10.71 -6.27 -6.29
C LYS A 121 -9.70 -6.20 -7.42
N SER A 122 -8.51 -6.69 -7.16
CA SER A 122 -7.43 -6.83 -8.11
C SER A 122 -6.60 -8.07 -7.81
N LYS A 123 -5.52 -8.26 -8.56
CA LYS A 123 -4.40 -9.13 -8.24
C LYS A 123 -3.12 -8.31 -8.16
N ILE A 124 -2.13 -8.80 -7.43
CA ILE A 124 -0.83 -8.11 -7.33
C ILE A 124 -0.23 -7.87 -8.73
N GLU A 125 -0.22 -8.90 -9.58
CA GLU A 125 0.27 -8.81 -10.95
C GLU A 125 -0.51 -7.79 -11.80
N ASN A 126 -1.84 -7.69 -11.62
CA ASN A 126 -2.69 -6.76 -12.35
C ASN A 126 -2.41 -5.32 -11.94
N VAL A 127 -2.24 -5.05 -10.63
CA VAL A 127 -1.84 -3.71 -10.16
C VAL A 127 -0.52 -3.31 -10.80
N ILE A 128 0.48 -4.19 -10.78
CA ILE A 128 1.80 -3.90 -11.36
C ILE A 128 1.70 -3.73 -12.89
N ALA A 129 0.98 -4.60 -13.57
CA ALA A 129 0.81 -4.55 -15.03
C ALA A 129 0.02 -3.34 -15.51
N SER A 130 -0.86 -2.78 -14.66
CA SER A 130 -1.65 -1.60 -14.98
C SER A 130 -0.84 -0.30 -15.03
N ILE A 131 0.36 -0.27 -14.46
CA ILE A 131 1.16 0.94 -14.30
C ILE A 131 1.84 1.30 -15.63
N ASN A 132 1.54 2.48 -16.16
CA ASN A 132 1.95 2.96 -17.48
C ASN A 132 3.20 3.87 -17.45
N THR A 133 4.09 3.65 -16.48
CA THR A 133 5.32 4.45 -16.37
C THR A 133 6.47 3.59 -15.86
N ASP A 134 7.69 3.90 -16.29
CA ASP A 134 8.94 3.29 -15.82
C ASP A 134 9.67 4.14 -14.77
N LYS A 135 9.03 5.25 -14.34
CA LYS A 135 9.58 6.18 -13.36
C LYS A 135 9.89 5.52 -12.01
N TYR A 136 9.14 4.45 -11.67
CA TYR A 136 9.21 3.84 -10.35
C TYR A 136 9.78 2.42 -10.40
N LYS A 137 10.55 2.09 -9.36
CA LYS A 137 10.79 0.72 -8.94
C LYS A 137 9.69 0.34 -7.94
N ILE A 138 9.02 -0.78 -8.17
CA ILE A 138 7.92 -1.24 -7.32
C ILE A 138 8.41 -2.36 -6.42
N VAL A 139 8.11 -2.25 -5.13
CA VAL A 139 8.34 -3.30 -4.13
C VAL A 139 7.01 -3.61 -3.47
N CYS A 140 6.63 -4.89 -3.40
CA CYS A 140 5.36 -5.32 -2.83
C CYS A 140 5.57 -6.44 -1.81
N GLY A 141 4.80 -6.40 -0.73
CA GLY A 141 4.81 -7.42 0.30
C GLY A 141 3.61 -7.33 1.24
N HIS A 142 3.40 -8.38 2.05
CA HIS A 142 2.43 -8.33 3.13
C HIS A 142 3.06 -7.78 4.40
N ILE A 143 2.23 -7.19 5.22
CA ILE A 143 2.65 -6.70 6.53
C ILE A 143 2.77 -7.86 7.52
N SER A 144 3.90 -7.91 8.23
CA SER A 144 4.10 -8.74 9.41
C SER A 144 3.65 -7.97 10.65
N TYR A 145 2.83 -8.59 11.47
CA TYR A 145 2.28 -7.99 12.69
C TYR A 145 3.01 -8.43 13.98
N ASP A 146 4.30 -8.75 13.85
CA ASP A 146 5.15 -9.16 14.97
C ASP A 146 5.86 -7.97 15.63
N GLY A 147 5.47 -6.75 15.26
CA GLY A 147 6.14 -5.52 15.67
C GLY A 147 7.49 -5.29 15.00
N TYR A 148 8.18 -4.24 15.42
CA TYR A 148 9.40 -3.75 14.75
C TYR A 148 10.70 -4.26 15.37
N ASN A 149 10.65 -5.04 16.44
CA ASN A 149 11.82 -5.39 17.24
C ASN A 149 12.81 -6.26 16.47
N SER A 150 14.05 -5.80 16.38
CA SER A 150 15.23 -6.55 15.88
C SER A 150 15.20 -6.96 14.40
N LYS A 151 14.32 -6.34 13.57
CA LYS A 151 14.23 -6.64 12.14
C LYS A 151 15.22 -5.82 11.30
N PRO A 152 15.69 -6.35 10.15
CA PRO A 152 16.36 -5.56 9.13
C PRO A 152 15.49 -4.39 8.67
N PHE A 153 16.11 -3.34 8.11
CA PHE A 153 15.39 -2.15 7.64
C PHE A 153 14.28 -2.49 6.64
N GLU A 154 14.58 -3.36 5.69
CA GLU A 154 13.65 -3.78 4.64
C GLU A 154 12.40 -4.47 5.22
N GLU A 155 12.59 -5.25 6.29
CA GLU A 155 11.49 -5.91 6.99
C GLU A 155 10.67 -4.94 7.85
N CYS A 156 11.30 -3.87 8.38
CA CYS A 156 10.58 -2.83 9.12
C CYS A 156 9.57 -2.08 8.24
N LEU A 157 9.85 -1.94 6.93
CA LEU A 157 8.93 -1.33 5.98
C LEU A 157 7.62 -2.11 5.83
N PHE A 158 7.70 -3.43 6.03
CA PHE A 158 6.58 -4.36 5.95
C PHE A 158 6.19 -4.90 7.34
N SER A 159 6.32 -4.09 8.36
CA SER A 159 5.92 -4.42 9.72
C SER A 159 4.94 -3.38 10.27
N LYS A 160 4.04 -3.85 11.14
CA LYS A 160 3.01 -3.04 11.81
C LYS A 160 2.78 -3.61 13.21
N GLU A 161 2.20 -2.82 14.09
CA GLU A 161 1.83 -3.28 15.41
C GLU A 161 0.72 -4.33 15.36
N ARG A 162 0.72 -5.25 16.33
CA ARG A 162 -0.17 -6.43 16.33
C ARG A 162 -1.65 -6.10 16.35
N TYR A 163 -2.06 -4.96 16.87
CA TYR A 163 -3.47 -4.55 16.91
C TYR A 163 -4.05 -4.19 15.55
N TYR A 164 -3.22 -4.02 14.50
CA TYR A 164 -3.66 -3.84 13.11
C TYR A 164 -3.79 -5.14 12.31
N LYS A 165 -3.57 -6.31 12.92
CA LYS A 165 -3.50 -7.61 12.23
C LYS A 165 -4.74 -7.93 11.37
N ASP A 166 -5.91 -7.42 11.77
CA ASP A 166 -7.18 -7.67 11.10
C ASP A 166 -7.33 -6.88 9.78
N GLU A 167 -6.36 -6.03 9.44
CA GLU A 167 -6.27 -5.38 8.13
C GLU A 167 -5.74 -6.33 7.04
N TYR A 168 -4.99 -7.38 7.40
CA TYR A 168 -4.35 -8.32 6.46
C TYR A 168 -3.65 -7.60 5.32
N GLU A 169 -2.91 -6.54 5.65
CA GLU A 169 -2.39 -5.56 4.71
C GLU A 169 -1.37 -6.13 3.75
N VAL A 170 -1.50 -5.73 2.49
CA VAL A 170 -0.55 -5.87 1.40
C VAL A 170 -0.13 -4.47 0.98
N ARG A 171 1.15 -4.22 0.96
CA ARG A 171 1.70 -2.89 0.70
C ARG A 171 2.53 -2.86 -0.56
N PHE A 172 2.32 -1.82 -1.37
CA PHE A 172 3.16 -1.47 -2.50
C PHE A 172 3.93 -0.21 -2.15
N TYR A 173 5.23 -0.23 -2.39
CA TYR A 173 6.07 0.96 -2.42
C TYR A 173 6.46 1.26 -3.86
N PHE A 174 6.30 2.53 -4.23
CA PHE A 174 6.75 3.08 -5.50
C PHE A 174 7.94 3.97 -5.21
N ILE A 175 9.12 3.49 -5.56
CA ILE A 175 10.40 4.15 -5.30
C ILE A 175 10.81 4.87 -6.57
N GLN A 176 10.87 6.19 -6.51
CA GLN A 176 11.27 7.00 -7.64
C GLN A 176 12.76 6.80 -7.93
N LYS A 177 13.13 6.71 -9.21
CA LYS A 177 14.51 6.52 -9.63
C LYS A 177 15.35 7.78 -9.50
N ASP A 178 14.73 8.95 -9.64
CA ASP A 178 15.39 10.26 -9.54
C ASP A 178 14.92 11.00 -8.29
N GLU A 179 15.88 11.49 -7.50
CA GLU A 179 15.67 12.08 -6.16
C GLU A 179 15.13 13.51 -6.19
N SER A 180 14.00 13.77 -6.80
CA SER A 180 13.30 15.04 -6.58
C SER A 180 12.30 14.88 -5.43
N ILE A 181 12.68 15.29 -4.22
CA ILE A 181 11.78 15.33 -3.07
C ILE A 181 10.76 16.45 -3.30
N ASN A 182 9.59 16.10 -3.82
CA ASN A 182 8.45 17.00 -3.85
C ASN A 182 7.73 16.96 -2.50
N SER A 183 7.36 18.12 -1.97
CA SER A 183 6.65 18.30 -0.69
C SER A 183 5.17 17.88 -0.71
N LEU A 184 4.69 17.28 -1.80
CA LEU A 184 3.30 16.89 -1.98
C LEU A 184 2.94 15.66 -1.13
N SER A 185 1.70 15.59 -0.69
CA SER A 185 1.15 14.48 0.11
C SER A 185 1.12 13.13 -0.62
N GLY A 186 1.18 13.15 -1.95
CA GLY A 186 1.17 11.98 -2.83
C GLY A 186 1.37 12.37 -4.28
N GLU A 187 1.28 11.40 -5.16
CA GLU A 187 1.38 11.58 -6.61
C GLU A 187 0.30 10.79 -7.35
N PHE A 188 -0.07 11.27 -8.53
CA PHE A 188 -0.91 10.56 -9.47
C PHE A 188 -0.03 9.73 -10.42
N ILE A 189 -0.28 8.43 -10.47
CA ILE A 189 0.44 7.49 -11.34
C ILE A 189 -0.47 7.08 -12.48
N ALA A 190 -0.02 7.22 -13.73
CA ALA A 190 -0.77 6.77 -14.89
C ALA A 190 -0.94 5.25 -14.87
N VAL A 191 -2.19 4.80 -15.03
CA VAL A 191 -2.56 3.38 -14.99
C VAL A 191 -3.55 3.03 -16.11
N THR A 192 -3.74 1.72 -16.33
CA THR A 192 -4.83 1.16 -17.14
C THR A 192 -5.88 0.56 -16.20
N PRO A 193 -6.99 1.27 -15.91
CA PRO A 193 -7.99 0.81 -14.92
C PRO A 193 -8.57 -0.56 -15.25
N GLU A 194 -8.78 -0.87 -16.53
CA GLU A 194 -9.33 -2.13 -17.02
C GLU A 194 -8.41 -3.33 -16.71
N THR A 195 -7.11 -3.09 -16.61
CA THR A 195 -6.14 -4.11 -16.17
C THR A 195 -6.08 -4.19 -14.65
N MET A 196 -6.25 -3.06 -13.96
CA MET A 196 -6.11 -2.95 -12.52
C MET A 196 -7.31 -3.52 -11.76
N ILE A 197 -8.54 -3.37 -12.29
CA ILE A 197 -9.78 -3.63 -11.54
C ILE A 197 -10.51 -4.85 -12.11
N ASP A 198 -10.56 -5.93 -11.34
CA ASP A 198 -11.31 -7.14 -11.69
C ASP A 198 -12.79 -7.04 -11.29
N GLU A 199 -13.09 -6.39 -10.15
CA GLU A 199 -14.42 -6.33 -9.56
C GLU A 199 -14.59 -5.08 -8.71
N VAL A 200 -15.80 -4.53 -8.67
CA VAL A 200 -16.20 -3.46 -7.75
C VAL A 200 -17.35 -3.93 -6.89
N ILE A 201 -17.25 -3.73 -5.58
CA ILE A 201 -18.32 -4.00 -4.60
C ILE A 201 -18.75 -2.66 -4.04
N LEU A 202 -20.03 -2.35 -4.09
CA LEU A 202 -20.60 -1.13 -3.51
C LEU A 202 -20.83 -1.30 -2.01
N SER A 203 -20.55 -0.25 -1.25
CA SER A 203 -20.68 -0.20 0.21
C SER A 203 -22.06 -0.65 0.71
N PRO A 204 -22.14 -1.35 1.86
CA PRO A 204 -23.42 -1.70 2.49
C PRO A 204 -24.24 -0.48 2.94
N TYR A 205 -23.62 0.70 3.01
CA TYR A 205 -24.31 1.94 3.41
C TYR A 205 -25.04 2.65 2.26
N ILE A 206 -24.85 2.22 1.01
CA ILE A 206 -25.51 2.79 -0.17
C ILE A 206 -26.95 2.27 -0.22
N ASN A 207 -27.92 3.15 -0.40
CA ASN A 207 -29.31 2.72 -0.61
C ASN A 207 -29.47 1.98 -1.96
N LYS A 208 -30.45 1.06 -2.02
CA LYS A 208 -30.65 0.16 -3.18
C LYS A 208 -30.84 0.91 -4.51
N ASN A 209 -31.55 2.05 -4.49
CA ASN A 209 -31.80 2.81 -5.72
C ASN A 209 -30.51 3.49 -6.23
N ALA A 210 -29.76 4.13 -5.34
CA ALA A 210 -28.46 4.70 -5.69
C ALA A 210 -27.47 3.62 -6.17
N ALA A 211 -27.44 2.47 -5.48
CA ALA A 211 -26.59 1.36 -5.89
C ALA A 211 -26.92 0.84 -7.31
N LYS A 212 -28.20 0.79 -7.70
CA LYS A 212 -28.61 0.43 -9.05
C LYS A 212 -28.09 1.42 -10.09
N ILE A 213 -28.27 2.71 -9.84
CA ILE A 213 -27.80 3.79 -10.73
C ILE A 213 -26.29 3.76 -10.88
N ILE A 214 -25.55 3.66 -9.75
CA ILE A 214 -24.09 3.58 -9.76
C ILE A 214 -23.61 2.34 -10.50
N SER A 215 -24.23 1.19 -10.27
CA SER A 215 -23.87 -0.05 -10.96
C SER A 215 -24.07 0.06 -12.48
N GLN A 216 -25.13 0.71 -12.90
CA GLN A 216 -25.41 0.96 -14.31
C GLN A 216 -24.36 1.89 -14.91
N LEU A 217 -24.08 3.03 -14.28
CA LEU A 217 -23.04 3.98 -14.70
C LEU A 217 -21.68 3.28 -14.86
N LEU A 218 -21.23 2.52 -13.85
CA LEU A 218 -19.95 1.85 -13.88
C LEU A 218 -19.83 0.83 -15.01
N ARG A 219 -20.92 0.17 -15.38
CA ARG A 219 -20.94 -0.81 -16.48
C ARG A 219 -21.00 -0.15 -17.85
N GLU A 220 -21.86 0.85 -18.01
CA GLU A 220 -22.15 1.47 -19.32
C GLU A 220 -21.05 2.45 -19.73
N GLU A 221 -20.63 3.32 -18.83
CA GLU A 221 -19.64 4.36 -19.15
C GLU A 221 -18.19 3.88 -19.00
N TYR A 222 -17.91 3.00 -18.02
CA TYR A 222 -16.54 2.57 -17.71
C TYR A 222 -16.28 1.09 -18.03
N SER A 223 -17.22 0.39 -18.66
CA SER A 223 -17.08 -1.00 -19.09
C SER A 223 -16.68 -1.98 -17.98
N LEU A 224 -16.96 -1.65 -16.71
CA LEU A 224 -16.68 -2.53 -15.58
C LEU A 224 -17.67 -3.70 -15.54
N GLN A 225 -17.20 -4.87 -15.96
CA GLN A 225 -18.06 -6.05 -16.13
C GLN A 225 -18.64 -6.58 -14.82
N THR A 226 -17.88 -6.46 -13.73
CA THR A 226 -18.25 -7.04 -12.44
C THR A 226 -18.47 -5.97 -11.39
N VAL A 227 -19.72 -5.52 -11.26
CA VAL A 227 -20.15 -4.61 -10.18
C VAL A 227 -21.19 -5.33 -9.33
N LYS A 228 -20.94 -5.44 -8.02
CA LYS A 228 -21.76 -6.16 -7.04
C LYS A 228 -22.17 -5.25 -5.88
N LEU A 229 -23.18 -5.66 -5.15
CA LEU A 229 -23.53 -5.08 -3.87
C LEU A 229 -22.78 -5.81 -2.75
N SER A 230 -22.50 -5.10 -1.67
CA SER A 230 -22.01 -5.72 -0.43
C SER A 230 -22.95 -6.83 0.02
N LYS A 231 -22.37 -7.90 0.56
CA LYS A 231 -23.12 -9.00 1.20
C LYS A 231 -23.46 -8.72 2.66
N ILE A 232 -22.95 -7.63 3.22
CA ILE A 232 -23.22 -7.23 4.60
C ILE A 232 -24.61 -6.62 4.67
N GLU A 233 -25.48 -7.23 5.49
CA GLU A 233 -26.80 -6.71 5.81
C GLU A 233 -26.71 -5.86 7.09
N LEU A 234 -26.98 -4.56 6.97
CA LEU A 234 -27.08 -3.66 8.11
C LEU A 234 -28.47 -3.78 8.71
N ARG A 235 -28.54 -4.05 10.01
CA ARG A 235 -29.80 -4.10 10.79
C ARG A 235 -30.20 -2.72 11.29
#